data_857f3d8d9683afd81dd8ea7a70ecc6a3
#
_entry.id   857f3d8d9683afd81dd8ea7a70ecc6a3
#
_cell.length_a   1.000
_cell.length_b   1.000
_cell.length_c   1.000
_cell.angle_alpha   90.00
_cell.angle_beta   90.00
_cell.angle_gamma   90.00
#
_symmetry.space_group_name_H-M   'P 1'
#
loop_
_entity.id
_entity.type
_entity.pdbx_description
1 polymer ?
#
loop_
_entity_poly.entity_id
_entity_poly.type
_entity_poly.pdbx_seq_one_letter_code
_entity_poly.pdbx_strand_id
1 'polypeptide(L)'
;MKTALLSLSALVLLTVLVSVHAQEAPDTIYLNGKIVTVDDYFSVEEAVAVRGNTIQAVGSNQEVSSLKGDSTLILDLQGRTVIPGLIDNHNHVVRATEYWPNDARLDGVTSRSEALAVLKAKADVLPPGEWLMSLGGWAESQFSDSRRDFTLAELDAISRDRPVFVQSVYHHAYGNTAWFNAMGIPLSASKTEQEKAQGLASHVLRDDQGRVTGRLNGGFAMIALAISGFPVVPAEKQAAAIKTSMTFLNSIGLTTIFDPGGLGIKQESYERIRQMSASEGIPVRVFHTLNTGIPRHPEQAREFIKRINATKPFQGNAAIDLIAVGEIYYGPFHWDNNLNPATPSAEDIAIGKEVLMAAAAAGWPVQTHAMQPQTIDVLLDVFEEVNQEYPMRHLRWSITHADNISPVQFERARHLGLNLQLRSTPVLGDRQAIVEKFGDASLHMPPLRKVQESSIPFGLGSDGTKANQINPFVTLWWAVSGKALNGDVVTHQTLTREEALIAHTRSNAYLIFQETRLGAIKLGLLADMLVLDRDYLSVPVEEIKDIRPVATIVDGEIVFGEL
;
A
#
# COMPACT_ATOMS: atom_id res chain seq x y z
N MET A 1 -45.72 -44.46 69.17
CA MET A 1 -46.38 -43.53 68.23
C MET A 1 -45.29 -42.98 67.32
N LYS A 2 -45.19 -43.51 66.10
CA LYS A 2 -44.18 -43.11 65.12
C LYS A 2 -44.89 -42.34 63.98
N THR A 3 -44.60 -41.05 63.86
CA THR A 3 -45.13 -40.21 62.79
C THR A 3 -44.14 -40.21 61.66
N ALA A 4 -44.58 -40.68 60.51
CA ALA A 4 -43.79 -40.69 59.25
C ALA A 4 -43.96 -39.35 58.55
N LEU A 5 -42.85 -38.68 58.22
CA LEU A 5 -42.80 -37.55 57.31
C LEU A 5 -42.60 -38.06 55.89
N LEU A 6 -43.57 -37.79 55.02
CA LEU A 6 -43.45 -37.94 53.57
C LEU A 6 -42.84 -36.65 53.00
N SER A 7 -41.65 -36.78 52.45
CA SER A 7 -41.02 -35.71 51.68
C SER A 7 -41.40 -35.83 50.17
N LEU A 8 -42.14 -34.86 49.67
CA LEU A 8 -42.51 -34.70 48.27
C LEU A 8 -41.38 -33.97 47.54
N SER A 9 -40.59 -34.66 46.77
CA SER A 9 -39.59 -34.06 45.87
C SER A 9 -40.28 -33.64 44.58
N ALA A 10 -40.49 -32.32 44.41
CA ALA A 10 -40.93 -31.75 43.14
C ALA A 10 -39.74 -31.60 42.16
N LEU A 11 -39.71 -32.39 41.10
CA LEU A 11 -38.78 -32.30 40.01
C LEU A 11 -39.21 -31.18 39.08
N VAL A 12 -38.54 -30.02 39.17
CA VAL A 12 -38.77 -28.90 38.24
C VAL A 12 -37.97 -29.20 36.97
N LEU A 13 -38.67 -29.59 35.91
CA LEU A 13 -38.11 -29.71 34.55
C LEU A 13 -37.93 -28.32 33.96
N LEU A 14 -36.69 -27.81 33.96
CA LEU A 14 -36.31 -26.54 33.30
C LEU A 14 -36.20 -26.86 31.78
N THR A 15 -37.25 -26.66 31.00
CA THR A 15 -37.18 -26.63 29.53
C THR A 15 -36.48 -25.37 29.10
N VAL A 16 -35.19 -25.48 28.77
CA VAL A 16 -34.46 -24.44 28.05
C VAL A 16 -35.04 -24.39 26.62
N LEU A 17 -35.93 -23.46 26.38
CA LEU A 17 -36.33 -23.07 25.05
C LEU A 17 -35.11 -22.42 24.38
N VAL A 18 -34.30 -23.21 23.67
CA VAL A 18 -33.36 -22.69 22.69
C VAL A 18 -34.22 -22.06 21.58
N SER A 19 -34.40 -20.76 21.61
CA SER A 19 -34.96 -20.04 20.48
C SER A 19 -34.01 -20.23 19.30
N VAL A 20 -34.31 -21.19 18.43
CA VAL A 20 -33.72 -21.26 17.11
C VAL A 20 -34.22 -19.99 16.39
N HIS A 21 -33.43 -18.93 16.46
CA HIS A 21 -33.63 -17.80 15.55
C HIS A 21 -33.47 -18.40 14.15
N ALA A 22 -34.51 -18.42 13.36
CA ALA A 22 -34.40 -18.75 11.95
C ALA A 22 -33.36 -17.79 11.37
N GLN A 23 -32.26 -18.35 10.90
CA GLN A 23 -31.20 -17.54 10.27
C GLN A 23 -31.84 -16.85 9.08
N GLU A 24 -31.84 -15.51 9.09
CA GLU A 24 -32.43 -14.77 7.98
C GLU A 24 -31.70 -15.10 6.68
N ALA A 25 -32.44 -15.16 5.57
CA ALA A 25 -31.87 -15.52 4.27
C ALA A 25 -30.79 -14.51 3.83
N PRO A 26 -29.75 -14.95 3.12
CA PRO A 26 -28.74 -14.05 2.54
C PRO A 26 -29.35 -13.14 1.47
N ASP A 27 -28.75 -11.97 1.32
CA ASP A 27 -29.12 -11.03 0.24
C ASP A 27 -28.59 -11.53 -1.11
N THR A 28 -27.36 -12.04 -1.11
CA THR A 28 -26.70 -12.55 -2.32
C THR A 28 -26.01 -13.89 -2.05
N ILE A 29 -26.13 -14.82 -2.99
CA ILE A 29 -25.38 -16.07 -3.01
C ILE A 29 -24.60 -16.13 -4.32
N TYR A 30 -23.29 -16.37 -4.20
CA TYR A 30 -22.38 -16.63 -5.31
C TYR A 30 -22.17 -18.14 -5.39
N LEU A 31 -22.50 -18.77 -6.52
CA LEU A 31 -22.41 -20.22 -6.76
C LEU A 31 -21.41 -20.57 -7.85
N ASN A 32 -21.05 -21.84 -7.92
CA ASN A 32 -20.23 -22.42 -8.98
C ASN A 32 -18.88 -21.71 -9.15
N GLY A 33 -18.23 -21.34 -8.03
CA GLY A 33 -16.92 -20.72 -8.02
C GLY A 33 -15.82 -21.64 -7.52
N LYS A 34 -14.60 -21.12 -7.56
CA LYS A 34 -13.46 -21.63 -6.81
C LYS A 34 -13.14 -20.59 -5.73
N ILE A 35 -13.73 -20.75 -4.55
CA ILE A 35 -13.63 -19.81 -3.44
C ILE A 35 -12.39 -20.14 -2.62
N VAL A 36 -11.29 -19.41 -2.82
CA VAL A 36 -10.06 -19.53 -2.02
C VAL A 36 -10.23 -18.71 -0.75
N THR A 37 -10.50 -19.35 0.36
CA THR A 37 -10.96 -18.69 1.59
C THR A 37 -9.88 -17.91 2.32
N VAL A 38 -8.62 -18.35 2.20
CA VAL A 38 -7.48 -17.86 2.99
C VAL A 38 -7.75 -17.93 4.51
N ASP A 39 -8.60 -18.85 4.92
CA ASP A 39 -8.84 -19.19 6.33
C ASP A 39 -7.62 -19.90 6.95
N ASP A 40 -7.75 -20.41 8.18
CA ASP A 40 -6.65 -21.07 8.88
C ASP A 40 -6.16 -22.35 8.20
N TYR A 41 -7.01 -22.97 7.36
CA TYR A 41 -6.73 -24.21 6.62
C TYR A 41 -6.44 -23.96 5.14
N PHE A 42 -6.54 -22.71 4.68
CA PHE A 42 -6.46 -22.35 3.27
C PHE A 42 -7.45 -23.16 2.41
N SER A 43 -8.68 -23.25 2.88
CA SER A 43 -9.73 -24.06 2.24
C SER A 43 -10.13 -23.51 0.87
N VAL A 44 -10.58 -24.39 0.00
CA VAL A 44 -11.16 -24.03 -1.30
C VAL A 44 -12.58 -24.59 -1.34
N GLU A 45 -13.55 -23.69 -1.48
CA GLU A 45 -14.98 -23.97 -1.45
C GLU A 45 -15.63 -23.66 -2.81
N GLU A 46 -16.94 -23.93 -2.95
CA GLU A 46 -17.67 -23.75 -4.21
C GLU A 46 -18.58 -22.52 -4.23
N ALA A 47 -18.98 -22.04 -3.04
CA ALA A 47 -19.99 -21.01 -2.91
C ALA A 47 -19.79 -20.14 -1.65
N VAL A 48 -20.34 -18.91 -1.71
CA VAL A 48 -20.39 -18.00 -0.57
C VAL A 48 -21.74 -17.26 -0.55
N ALA A 49 -22.32 -17.12 0.66
CA ALA A 49 -23.52 -16.33 0.92
C ALA A 49 -23.15 -15.06 1.68
N VAL A 50 -23.71 -13.94 1.26
CA VAL A 50 -23.51 -12.62 1.84
C VAL A 50 -24.84 -12.08 2.35
N ARG A 51 -24.80 -11.49 3.55
CA ARG A 51 -25.92 -10.76 4.12
C ARG A 51 -25.45 -9.42 4.65
N GLY A 52 -26.12 -8.34 4.21
CA GLY A 52 -25.64 -6.99 4.44
C GLY A 52 -24.21 -6.87 3.93
N ASN A 53 -23.30 -6.50 4.81
CA ASN A 53 -21.89 -6.38 4.46
C ASN A 53 -21.02 -7.55 4.93
N THR A 54 -21.60 -8.65 5.42
CA THR A 54 -20.86 -9.76 6.02
C THR A 54 -21.09 -11.09 5.29
N ILE A 55 -20.09 -11.95 5.36
CA ILE A 55 -20.16 -13.31 4.89
C ILE A 55 -21.00 -14.12 5.87
N GLN A 56 -22.11 -14.68 5.39
CA GLN A 56 -23.04 -15.48 6.16
C GLN A 56 -22.73 -16.99 6.11
N ALA A 57 -22.23 -17.48 5.00
CA ALA A 57 -21.82 -18.86 4.84
C ALA A 57 -20.78 -19.02 3.73
N VAL A 58 -19.95 -20.05 3.85
CA VAL A 58 -19.00 -20.50 2.83
C VAL A 58 -19.04 -22.04 2.84
N GLY A 59 -19.05 -22.69 1.68
CA GLY A 59 -19.10 -24.14 1.59
C GLY A 59 -19.42 -24.65 0.19
N SER A 60 -19.99 -25.86 0.11
CA SER A 60 -20.45 -26.42 -1.16
C SER A 60 -21.65 -25.67 -1.73
N ASN A 61 -21.85 -25.79 -3.04
CA ASN A 61 -23.04 -25.23 -3.72
C ASN A 61 -24.34 -25.70 -3.08
N GLN A 62 -24.41 -26.98 -2.66
CA GLN A 62 -25.60 -27.54 -2.04
C GLN A 62 -25.90 -26.90 -0.68
N GLU A 63 -24.91 -26.79 0.18
CA GLU A 63 -25.05 -26.22 1.52
C GLU A 63 -25.46 -24.74 1.44
N VAL A 64 -24.74 -23.94 0.64
CA VAL A 64 -24.96 -22.50 0.56
C VAL A 64 -26.28 -22.19 -0.14
N SER A 65 -26.66 -22.91 -1.22
CA SER A 65 -27.95 -22.69 -1.89
C SER A 65 -29.16 -23.06 -1.04
N SER A 66 -28.99 -23.94 -0.02
CA SER A 66 -30.06 -24.25 0.91
C SER A 66 -30.51 -23.09 1.80
N LEU A 67 -29.69 -22.03 1.88
CA LEU A 67 -29.96 -20.82 2.65
C LEU A 67 -30.81 -19.80 1.89
N LYS A 68 -31.08 -20.05 0.60
CA LYS A 68 -31.81 -19.14 -0.28
C LYS A 68 -33.22 -18.83 0.27
N GLY A 69 -33.55 -17.55 0.34
CA GLY A 69 -34.91 -17.03 0.53
C GLY A 69 -35.52 -16.49 -0.77
N ASP A 70 -36.74 -16.00 -0.69
CA ASP A 70 -37.50 -15.49 -1.86
C ASP A 70 -36.85 -14.28 -2.52
N SER A 71 -36.16 -13.43 -1.76
CA SER A 71 -35.48 -12.21 -2.23
C SER A 71 -33.99 -12.37 -2.48
N THR A 72 -33.42 -13.55 -2.26
CA THR A 72 -31.99 -13.81 -2.43
C THR A 72 -31.57 -13.72 -3.90
N LEU A 73 -30.64 -12.84 -4.23
CA LEU A 73 -30.00 -12.78 -5.54
C LEU A 73 -29.02 -13.96 -5.69
N ILE A 74 -29.11 -14.66 -6.81
CA ILE A 74 -28.16 -15.75 -7.14
C ILE A 74 -27.28 -15.28 -8.28
N LEU A 75 -25.97 -15.31 -8.08
CA LEU A 75 -24.95 -15.01 -9.06
C LEU A 75 -24.11 -16.27 -9.37
N ASP A 76 -24.01 -16.61 -10.66
CA ASP A 76 -23.23 -17.75 -11.13
C ASP A 76 -21.81 -17.30 -11.46
N LEU A 77 -20.85 -17.79 -10.72
CA LEU A 77 -19.42 -17.48 -10.91
C LEU A 77 -18.80 -18.18 -12.13
N GLN A 78 -19.49 -19.18 -12.72
CA GLN A 78 -19.06 -19.87 -13.94
C GLN A 78 -17.64 -20.50 -13.81
N GLY A 79 -17.31 -21.02 -12.64
CA GLY A 79 -15.99 -21.61 -12.35
C GLY A 79 -14.88 -20.59 -12.05
N ARG A 80 -15.18 -19.29 -12.00
CA ARG A 80 -14.17 -18.26 -11.70
C ARG A 80 -13.63 -18.39 -10.27
N THR A 81 -12.37 -18.01 -10.12
CA THR A 81 -11.72 -17.96 -8.82
C THR A 81 -12.13 -16.71 -8.06
N VAL A 82 -12.46 -16.89 -6.79
CA VAL A 82 -12.72 -15.82 -5.83
C VAL A 82 -11.67 -15.87 -4.74
N ILE A 83 -11.09 -14.70 -4.42
CA ILE A 83 -10.14 -14.53 -3.32
C ILE A 83 -10.61 -13.40 -2.40
N PRO A 84 -10.11 -13.30 -1.14
CA PRO A 84 -10.35 -12.12 -0.32
C PRO A 84 -9.84 -10.86 -1.01
N GLY A 85 -10.47 -9.72 -0.71
CA GLY A 85 -9.98 -8.42 -1.14
C GLY A 85 -8.52 -8.20 -0.73
N LEU A 86 -7.68 -7.72 -1.65
CA LEU A 86 -6.27 -7.51 -1.39
C LEU A 86 -6.05 -6.25 -0.55
N ILE A 87 -5.14 -6.34 0.41
CA ILE A 87 -4.78 -5.29 1.36
C ILE A 87 -3.34 -4.86 1.11
N ASP A 88 -3.11 -3.60 0.79
CA ASP A 88 -1.76 -3.03 0.70
C ASP A 88 -1.38 -2.38 2.03
N ASN A 89 -0.43 -2.97 2.74
CA ASN A 89 -0.04 -2.53 4.08
C ASN A 89 0.92 -1.33 4.11
N HIS A 90 1.31 -0.80 2.95
CA HIS A 90 2.18 0.36 2.82
C HIS A 90 1.99 1.03 1.47
N ASN A 91 1.09 2.01 1.41
CA ASN A 91 0.68 2.65 0.17
C ASN A 91 0.43 4.15 0.36
N HIS A 92 1.11 4.98 -0.41
CA HIS A 92 1.06 6.43 -0.32
C HIS A 92 0.06 7.08 -1.31
N VAL A 93 -1.02 6.39 -1.67
CA VAL A 93 -1.95 6.89 -2.69
C VAL A 93 -2.66 8.17 -2.26
N VAL A 94 -2.92 8.37 -0.96
CA VAL A 94 -3.67 9.54 -0.49
C VAL A 94 -3.00 10.86 -0.88
N ARG A 95 -1.66 10.93 -0.83
CA ARG A 95 -0.92 12.13 -1.27
C ARG A 95 -0.89 12.32 -2.80
N ALA A 96 -1.29 11.33 -3.58
CA ALA A 96 -1.35 11.39 -5.04
C ALA A 96 -2.76 11.65 -5.57
N THR A 97 -3.81 11.52 -4.75
CA THR A 97 -5.22 11.62 -5.18
C THR A 97 -5.52 12.95 -5.84
N GLU A 98 -4.92 14.06 -5.38
CA GLU A 98 -5.17 15.40 -5.89
C GLU A 98 -4.95 15.51 -7.41
N TYR A 99 -3.92 14.84 -7.93
CA TYR A 99 -3.53 14.87 -9.35
C TYR A 99 -3.90 13.59 -10.10
N TRP A 100 -4.63 12.66 -9.49
CA TRP A 100 -4.95 11.37 -10.08
C TRP A 100 -5.62 11.44 -11.46
N PRO A 101 -6.59 12.35 -11.70
CA PRO A 101 -7.19 12.51 -13.03
C PRO A 101 -6.20 12.89 -14.13
N ASN A 102 -5.06 13.50 -13.75
CA ASN A 102 -4.02 13.99 -14.65
C ASN A 102 -2.83 13.02 -14.76
N ASP A 103 -2.77 12.00 -13.90
CA ASP A 103 -1.65 11.06 -13.79
C ASP A 103 -1.79 9.94 -14.84
N ALA A 104 -0.81 9.82 -15.72
CA ALA A 104 -0.63 8.69 -16.62
C ALA A 104 0.19 7.63 -15.89
N ARG A 105 -0.47 6.67 -15.26
CA ARG A 105 0.16 5.58 -14.53
C ARG A 105 0.87 4.62 -15.48
N LEU A 106 2.12 4.27 -15.15
CA LEU A 106 2.94 3.31 -15.89
C LEU A 106 3.12 1.98 -15.11
N ASP A 107 2.17 1.67 -14.22
CA ASP A 107 2.15 0.42 -13.46
C ASP A 107 2.09 -0.78 -14.41
N GLY A 108 3.03 -1.71 -14.27
CA GLY A 108 3.09 -2.92 -15.08
C GLY A 108 3.54 -2.74 -16.53
N VAL A 109 3.81 -1.51 -16.99
CA VAL A 109 4.32 -1.23 -18.33
C VAL A 109 5.74 -1.81 -18.46
N THR A 110 5.99 -2.62 -19.49
CA THR A 110 7.26 -3.35 -19.68
C THR A 110 8.09 -2.89 -20.87
N SER A 111 7.60 -1.91 -21.64
CA SER A 111 8.35 -1.34 -22.75
C SER A 111 8.26 0.19 -22.78
N ARG A 112 9.33 0.82 -23.25
CA ARG A 112 9.41 2.26 -23.42
C ARG A 112 8.42 2.78 -24.48
N SER A 113 8.22 2.00 -25.54
CA SER A 113 7.24 2.32 -26.60
C SER A 113 5.81 2.33 -26.05
N GLU A 114 5.47 1.38 -25.19
CA GLU A 114 4.18 1.34 -24.51
C GLU A 114 4.02 2.53 -23.56
N ALA A 115 5.07 2.88 -22.78
CA ALA A 115 5.03 4.04 -21.90
C ALA A 115 4.71 5.34 -22.65
N LEU A 116 5.34 5.57 -23.82
CA LEU A 116 5.01 6.73 -24.68
C LEU A 116 3.56 6.67 -25.19
N ALA A 117 3.05 5.49 -25.53
CA ALA A 117 1.66 5.30 -25.97
C ALA A 117 0.66 5.60 -24.83
N VAL A 118 0.94 5.16 -23.60
CA VAL A 118 0.12 5.46 -22.41
C VAL A 118 0.09 6.96 -22.15
N LEU A 119 1.26 7.63 -22.18
CA LEU A 119 1.33 9.09 -22.02
C LEU A 119 0.51 9.81 -23.10
N LYS A 120 0.64 9.38 -24.37
CA LYS A 120 -0.12 9.96 -25.48
C LYS A 120 -1.63 9.76 -25.33
N ALA A 121 -2.06 8.54 -25.03
CA ALA A 121 -3.48 8.23 -24.83
C ALA A 121 -4.08 9.08 -23.70
N LYS A 122 -3.34 9.28 -22.61
CA LYS A 122 -3.77 10.16 -21.53
C LYS A 122 -3.86 11.62 -21.96
N ALA A 123 -2.87 12.12 -22.72
CA ALA A 123 -2.89 13.48 -23.25
C ALA A 123 -4.12 13.77 -24.13
N ASP A 124 -4.56 12.77 -24.90
CA ASP A 124 -5.65 12.90 -25.86
C ASP A 124 -7.04 13.02 -25.19
N VAL A 125 -7.20 12.48 -23.98
CA VAL A 125 -8.46 12.50 -23.24
C VAL A 125 -8.56 13.61 -22.19
N LEU A 126 -7.43 14.24 -21.82
CA LEU A 126 -7.45 15.32 -20.85
C LEU A 126 -8.08 16.59 -21.42
N PRO A 127 -8.89 17.33 -20.63
CA PRO A 127 -9.45 18.61 -21.04
C PRO A 127 -8.38 19.62 -21.46
N PRO A 128 -8.68 20.59 -22.34
CA PRO A 128 -7.79 21.67 -22.69
C PRO A 128 -7.32 22.44 -21.44
N GLY A 129 -6.02 22.79 -21.37
CA GLY A 129 -5.42 23.51 -20.25
C GLY A 129 -4.97 22.66 -19.05
N GLU A 130 -5.44 21.41 -18.96
CA GLU A 130 -4.98 20.49 -17.90
C GLU A 130 -3.59 19.94 -18.23
N TRP A 131 -2.73 19.82 -17.21
CA TRP A 131 -1.38 19.25 -17.35
C TRP A 131 -1.45 17.73 -17.48
N LEU A 132 -0.54 17.14 -18.22
CA LEU A 132 -0.28 15.71 -18.19
C LEU A 132 0.85 15.43 -17.22
N MET A 133 0.62 14.47 -16.32
CA MET A 133 1.61 14.05 -15.33
C MET A 133 1.81 12.55 -15.38
N SER A 134 3.00 12.08 -15.03
CA SER A 134 3.27 10.72 -14.56
C SER A 134 4.08 10.87 -13.26
N LEU A 135 3.47 10.54 -12.12
CA LEU A 135 3.98 10.90 -10.81
C LEU A 135 4.74 9.75 -10.12
N GLY A 136 5.65 9.11 -10.84
CA GLY A 136 6.46 8.00 -10.32
C GLY A 136 5.76 6.64 -10.46
N GLY A 137 6.23 5.69 -9.66
CA GLY A 137 5.75 4.30 -9.71
C GLY A 137 6.35 3.47 -10.85
N TRP A 138 7.37 3.98 -11.53
CA TRP A 138 8.05 3.34 -12.63
C TRP A 138 9.52 3.81 -12.73
N ALA A 139 10.34 3.01 -13.39
CA ALA A 139 11.72 3.35 -13.73
C ALA A 139 12.08 2.79 -15.11
N GLU A 140 13.05 3.39 -15.80
CA GLU A 140 13.53 2.94 -17.12
C GLU A 140 14.05 1.51 -17.08
N SER A 141 14.54 1.07 -15.93
CA SER A 141 15.02 -0.30 -15.70
C SER A 141 13.95 -1.37 -15.90
N GLN A 142 12.65 -1.04 -15.75
CA GLN A 142 11.57 -2.00 -15.99
C GLN A 142 11.33 -2.30 -17.50
N PHE A 143 11.87 -1.45 -18.40
CA PHE A 143 11.65 -1.62 -19.83
C PHE A 143 12.58 -2.68 -20.45
N SER A 144 12.00 -3.57 -21.22
CA SER A 144 12.69 -4.65 -21.92
C SER A 144 13.23 -4.25 -23.30
N ASP A 145 12.61 -3.25 -23.96
CA ASP A 145 12.97 -2.79 -25.31
C ASP A 145 14.06 -1.72 -25.31
N SER A 146 14.02 -0.75 -24.40
CA SER A 146 15.01 0.32 -24.31
C SER A 146 14.96 1.04 -22.98
N ARG A 147 16.10 1.12 -22.29
CA ARG A 147 16.25 1.82 -21.01
C ARG A 147 16.77 3.26 -21.16
N ARG A 148 16.77 3.81 -22.39
CA ARG A 148 17.21 5.19 -22.62
C ARG A 148 16.21 6.21 -22.11
N ASP A 149 16.69 7.39 -21.75
CA ASP A 149 15.89 8.53 -21.34
C ASP A 149 14.81 8.89 -22.36
N PHE A 150 13.73 9.50 -21.88
CA PHE A 150 12.82 10.25 -22.75
C PHE A 150 13.50 11.54 -23.20
N THR A 151 13.33 11.90 -24.47
CA THR A 151 13.87 13.14 -25.03
C THR A 151 12.82 14.25 -25.06
N LEU A 152 13.28 15.50 -25.06
CA LEU A 152 12.39 16.65 -25.22
C LEU A 152 11.47 16.51 -26.45
N ALA A 153 12.04 16.08 -27.58
CA ALA A 153 11.29 15.91 -28.84
C ALA A 153 10.19 14.86 -28.75
N GLU A 154 10.43 13.76 -28.05
CA GLU A 154 9.40 12.71 -27.83
C GLU A 154 8.26 13.23 -26.93
N LEU A 155 8.60 13.97 -25.89
CA LEU A 155 7.57 14.57 -25.01
C LEU A 155 6.80 15.69 -25.70
N ASP A 156 7.45 16.49 -26.56
CA ASP A 156 6.78 17.49 -27.40
C ASP A 156 5.85 16.82 -28.43
N ALA A 157 6.18 15.61 -28.91
CA ALA A 157 5.33 14.84 -29.82
C ALA A 157 4.07 14.28 -29.11
N ILE A 158 4.11 14.07 -27.78
CA ILE A 158 2.92 13.71 -26.99
C ILE A 158 1.93 14.89 -26.98
N SER A 159 2.40 16.09 -26.66
CA SER A 159 1.63 17.34 -26.72
C SER A 159 2.55 18.55 -26.78
N ARG A 160 2.32 19.46 -27.73
CA ARG A 160 3.11 20.69 -27.87
C ARG A 160 2.65 21.80 -26.91
N ASP A 161 1.34 21.90 -26.69
CA ASP A 161 0.72 23.04 -26.00
C ASP A 161 0.38 22.73 -24.54
N ARG A 162 0.33 21.45 -24.18
CA ARG A 162 0.05 20.97 -22.83
C ARG A 162 1.37 20.73 -22.08
N PRO A 163 1.55 21.26 -20.86
CA PRO A 163 2.67 20.87 -20.02
C PRO A 163 2.63 19.36 -19.71
N VAL A 164 3.74 18.68 -19.98
CA VAL A 164 3.96 17.25 -19.72
C VAL A 164 5.09 17.12 -18.72
N PHE A 165 4.84 16.48 -17.57
CA PHE A 165 5.82 16.16 -16.55
C PHE A 165 5.82 14.68 -16.25
N VAL A 166 6.98 14.02 -16.34
CA VAL A 166 7.13 12.57 -16.19
C VAL A 166 8.21 12.30 -15.15
N GLN A 167 7.83 11.83 -13.97
CA GLN A 167 8.72 11.53 -12.85
C GLN A 167 9.08 10.03 -12.87
N SER A 168 10.37 9.69 -12.86
CA SER A 168 10.88 8.34 -12.67
C SER A 168 11.23 8.12 -11.20
N VAL A 169 10.42 7.36 -10.48
CA VAL A 169 10.50 7.17 -9.02
C VAL A 169 10.91 8.46 -8.28
N TYR A 170 11.95 8.43 -7.46
CA TYR A 170 12.51 9.65 -6.81
C TYR A 170 13.88 10.05 -7.38
N HIS A 171 14.26 9.58 -8.57
CA HIS A 171 15.61 9.81 -9.10
C HIS A 171 15.70 11.06 -9.97
N HIS A 172 14.84 11.17 -10.96
CA HIS A 172 14.83 12.24 -11.95
C HIS A 172 13.44 12.44 -12.54
N ALA A 173 13.31 13.44 -13.38
CA ALA A 173 12.08 13.71 -14.09
C ALA A 173 12.36 14.24 -15.50
N TYR A 174 11.31 14.26 -16.31
CA TYR A 174 11.31 14.80 -17.65
C TYR A 174 10.20 15.83 -17.82
N GLY A 175 10.47 16.87 -18.61
CA GLY A 175 9.48 17.87 -19.00
C GLY A 175 9.54 18.15 -20.49
N ASN A 176 8.40 18.46 -21.10
CA ASN A 176 8.33 18.95 -22.47
C ASN A 176 8.54 20.48 -22.52
N THR A 177 8.63 21.04 -23.73
CA THR A 177 8.81 22.49 -23.95
C THR A 177 7.74 23.31 -23.23
N ALA A 178 6.46 22.91 -23.27
CA ALA A 178 5.37 23.60 -22.61
C ALA A 178 5.53 23.59 -21.09
N TRP A 179 6.01 22.50 -20.49
CA TRP A 179 6.27 22.42 -19.05
C TRP A 179 7.41 23.36 -18.62
N PHE A 180 8.55 23.36 -19.33
CA PHE A 180 9.64 24.29 -19.03
C PHE A 180 9.18 25.74 -19.07
N ASN A 181 8.39 26.12 -20.08
CA ASN A 181 7.81 27.45 -20.19
C ASN A 181 6.87 27.77 -19.02
N ALA A 182 6.00 26.84 -18.64
CA ALA A 182 5.08 27.01 -17.51
C ALA A 182 5.81 27.18 -16.17
N MET A 183 6.97 26.51 -16.02
CA MET A 183 7.83 26.63 -14.83
C MET A 183 8.77 27.85 -14.89
N GLY A 184 8.71 28.67 -15.91
CA GLY A 184 9.58 29.84 -16.08
C GLY A 184 11.06 29.49 -16.32
N ILE A 185 11.36 28.31 -16.83
CA ILE A 185 12.71 27.81 -17.08
C ILE A 185 13.11 28.11 -18.52
N PRO A 186 14.16 28.91 -18.78
CA PRO A 186 14.63 29.21 -20.15
C PRO A 186 15.04 27.92 -20.91
N LEU A 187 14.57 27.78 -22.14
CA LEU A 187 14.90 26.63 -23.01
C LEU A 187 16.38 26.61 -23.43
N SER A 188 17.05 27.74 -23.38
CA SER A 188 18.50 27.87 -23.61
C SER A 188 19.13 28.77 -22.55
N ALA A 189 20.34 28.43 -22.12
CA ALA A 189 21.10 29.22 -21.17
C ALA A 189 22.60 29.13 -21.47
N SER A 190 23.33 30.25 -21.39
CA SER A 190 24.78 30.29 -21.45
C SER A 190 25.40 29.52 -20.27
N LYS A 191 26.68 29.13 -20.40
CA LYS A 191 27.40 28.45 -19.31
C LYS A 191 27.40 29.25 -18.01
N THR A 192 27.56 30.57 -18.09
CA THR A 192 27.50 31.45 -16.92
C THR A 192 26.12 31.51 -16.27
N GLU A 193 25.03 31.44 -17.04
CA GLU A 193 23.67 31.39 -16.51
C GLU A 193 23.39 30.03 -15.85
N GLN A 194 23.89 28.95 -16.42
CA GLN A 194 23.79 27.59 -15.83
C GLN A 194 24.51 27.53 -14.47
N GLU A 195 25.73 28.08 -14.40
CA GLU A 195 26.54 28.11 -13.16
C GLU A 195 25.87 28.95 -12.04
N LYS A 196 25.04 29.93 -12.41
CA LYS A 196 24.30 30.78 -11.48
C LYS A 196 22.87 30.31 -11.21
N ALA A 197 22.42 29.28 -11.87
CA ALA A 197 21.05 28.78 -11.72
C ALA A 197 20.79 28.29 -10.29
N GLN A 198 19.61 28.61 -9.76
CA GLN A 198 19.16 28.23 -8.42
C GLN A 198 17.79 27.55 -8.50
N GLY A 199 17.39 26.91 -7.39
CA GLY A 199 16.12 26.22 -7.30
C GLY A 199 15.98 25.17 -8.40
N LEU A 200 14.79 25.04 -8.97
CA LEU A 200 14.50 24.00 -9.97
C LEU A 200 15.37 24.11 -11.24
N ALA A 201 15.74 25.34 -11.64
CA ALA A 201 16.56 25.56 -12.83
C ALA A 201 17.97 24.96 -12.72
N SER A 202 18.52 24.82 -11.52
CA SER A 202 19.85 24.21 -11.29
C SER A 202 19.87 22.69 -11.52
N HIS A 203 18.70 22.05 -11.59
CA HIS A 203 18.53 20.61 -11.80
C HIS A 203 18.33 20.22 -13.26
N VAL A 204 18.19 21.20 -14.16
CA VAL A 204 17.90 20.96 -15.58
C VAL A 204 19.15 20.50 -16.31
N LEU A 205 19.06 19.34 -16.96
CA LEU A 205 20.14 18.85 -17.82
C LEU A 205 20.10 19.58 -19.17
N ARG A 206 21.26 20.10 -19.58
CA ARG A 206 21.43 20.83 -20.85
C ARG A 206 22.50 20.20 -21.71
N ASP A 207 22.37 20.35 -23.03
CA ASP A 207 23.37 19.93 -23.99
C ASP A 207 24.56 20.91 -24.05
N ASP A 208 25.57 20.59 -24.86
CA ASP A 208 26.79 21.41 -25.04
C ASP A 208 26.50 22.82 -25.60
N GLN A 209 25.30 23.02 -26.17
CA GLN A 209 24.85 24.32 -26.68
C GLN A 209 23.98 25.09 -25.68
N GLY A 210 23.84 24.56 -24.44
CA GLY A 210 23.03 25.14 -23.38
C GLY A 210 21.53 24.94 -23.52
N ARG A 211 21.05 24.11 -24.46
CA ARG A 211 19.63 23.83 -24.68
C ARG A 211 19.17 22.75 -23.72
N VAL A 212 17.92 22.84 -23.24
CA VAL A 212 17.33 21.80 -22.40
C VAL A 212 17.21 20.47 -23.15
N THR A 213 17.57 19.38 -22.48
CA THR A 213 17.44 18.00 -23.03
C THR A 213 16.06 17.40 -22.80
N GLY A 214 15.28 17.98 -21.91
CA GLY A 214 14.03 17.44 -21.39
C GLY A 214 14.17 16.83 -20.00
N ARG A 215 15.38 16.52 -19.53
CA ARG A 215 15.64 15.83 -18.25
C ARG A 215 16.03 16.79 -17.12
N LEU A 216 15.60 16.44 -15.90
CA LEU A 216 16.00 17.07 -14.63
C LEU A 216 16.59 15.99 -13.71
N ASN A 217 17.73 16.29 -13.09
CA ASN A 217 18.39 15.45 -12.11
C ASN A 217 18.40 16.13 -10.74
N GLY A 218 18.40 15.38 -9.65
CA GLY A 218 18.49 15.97 -8.30
C GLY A 218 17.66 15.27 -7.26
N GLY A 219 17.12 14.11 -7.64
CA GLY A 219 16.43 13.23 -6.70
C GLY A 219 15.23 13.89 -6.03
N PHE A 220 15.02 13.52 -4.80
CA PHE A 220 13.85 13.92 -4.02
C PHE A 220 13.68 15.45 -3.88
N ALA A 221 14.77 16.19 -3.69
CA ALA A 221 14.72 17.65 -3.54
C ALA A 221 14.24 18.33 -4.83
N MET A 222 14.74 17.89 -5.98
CA MET A 222 14.31 18.40 -7.29
C MET A 222 12.82 18.10 -7.53
N ILE A 223 12.36 16.89 -7.20
CA ILE A 223 10.95 16.49 -7.36
C ILE A 223 10.03 17.35 -6.49
N ALA A 224 10.43 17.62 -5.24
CA ALA A 224 9.68 18.49 -4.35
C ALA A 224 9.56 19.92 -4.92
N LEU A 225 10.64 20.47 -5.50
CA LEU A 225 10.63 21.75 -6.17
C LEU A 225 9.73 21.75 -7.43
N ALA A 226 9.77 20.68 -8.23
CA ALA A 226 8.91 20.57 -9.42
C ALA A 226 7.42 20.53 -9.03
N ILE A 227 7.05 19.72 -8.04
CA ILE A 227 5.67 19.58 -7.57
C ILE A 227 5.15 20.89 -6.94
N SER A 228 6.01 21.67 -6.27
CA SER A 228 5.59 22.95 -5.69
C SER A 228 5.13 23.99 -6.73
N GLY A 229 5.51 23.80 -8.00
CA GLY A 229 5.08 24.64 -9.13
C GLY A 229 3.85 24.10 -9.87
N PHE A 230 3.26 23.00 -9.43
CA PHE A 230 2.07 22.43 -10.09
C PHE A 230 0.83 23.29 -9.86
N PRO A 231 -0.13 23.26 -10.80
CA PRO A 231 -1.41 23.93 -10.61
C PRO A 231 -2.12 23.48 -9.33
N VAL A 232 -2.69 24.42 -8.58
CA VAL A 232 -3.53 24.08 -7.43
C VAL A 232 -4.83 23.47 -7.93
N VAL A 233 -5.16 22.28 -7.46
CA VAL A 233 -6.43 21.63 -7.78
C VAL A 233 -7.54 22.23 -6.91
N PRO A 234 -8.59 22.81 -7.51
CA PRO A 234 -9.70 23.39 -6.76
C PRO A 234 -10.39 22.37 -5.87
N ALA A 235 -10.88 22.82 -4.70
CA ALA A 235 -11.45 21.93 -3.69
C ALA A 235 -12.65 21.10 -4.22
N GLU A 236 -13.44 21.67 -5.11
CA GLU A 236 -14.57 21.01 -5.76
C GLU A 236 -14.17 19.85 -6.69
N LYS A 237 -12.94 19.87 -7.23
CA LYS A 237 -12.40 18.77 -8.05
C LYS A 237 -11.76 17.66 -7.22
N GLN A 238 -11.36 17.94 -5.97
CA GLN A 238 -10.61 16.98 -5.16
C GLN A 238 -11.43 15.76 -4.76
N ALA A 239 -12.72 15.90 -4.47
CA ALA A 239 -13.59 14.75 -4.16
C ALA A 239 -13.72 13.81 -5.37
N ALA A 240 -13.90 14.34 -6.58
CA ALA A 240 -13.92 13.55 -7.81
C ALA A 240 -12.58 12.86 -8.08
N ALA A 241 -11.47 13.53 -7.79
CA ALA A 241 -10.13 12.97 -7.94
C ALA A 241 -9.90 11.78 -6.97
N ILE A 242 -10.35 11.89 -5.72
CA ILE A 242 -10.33 10.80 -4.74
C ILE A 242 -11.15 9.62 -5.26
N LYS A 243 -12.40 9.84 -5.74
CA LYS A 243 -13.23 8.76 -6.32
C LYS A 243 -12.52 8.07 -7.48
N THR A 244 -11.92 8.84 -8.38
CA THR A 244 -11.18 8.28 -9.53
C THR A 244 -10.03 7.40 -9.07
N SER A 245 -9.27 7.81 -8.04
CA SER A 245 -8.18 7.01 -7.49
C SER A 245 -8.71 5.72 -6.84
N MET A 246 -9.79 5.78 -6.07
CA MET A 246 -10.41 4.62 -5.43
C MET A 246 -10.96 3.62 -6.46
N THR A 247 -11.63 4.11 -7.52
CA THR A 247 -12.08 3.25 -8.63
C THR A 247 -10.90 2.54 -9.29
N PHE A 248 -9.77 3.23 -9.48
CA PHE A 248 -8.57 2.60 -10.00
C PHE A 248 -8.05 1.51 -9.04
N LEU A 249 -7.99 1.77 -7.74
CA LEU A 249 -7.56 0.77 -6.75
C LEU A 249 -8.45 -0.48 -6.80
N ASN A 250 -9.78 -0.31 -6.87
CA ASN A 250 -10.70 -1.44 -7.04
C ASN A 250 -10.47 -2.19 -8.36
N SER A 251 -10.16 -1.48 -9.46
CA SER A 251 -9.92 -2.12 -10.77
C SER A 251 -8.68 -3.03 -10.79
N ILE A 252 -7.76 -2.86 -9.84
CA ILE A 252 -6.58 -3.71 -9.65
C ILE A 252 -6.71 -4.65 -8.44
N GLY A 253 -7.88 -4.67 -7.76
CA GLY A 253 -8.19 -5.60 -6.68
C GLY A 253 -7.83 -5.15 -5.27
N LEU A 254 -7.44 -3.90 -5.07
CA LEU A 254 -7.26 -3.36 -3.73
C LEU A 254 -8.60 -2.94 -3.15
N THR A 255 -8.96 -3.52 -2.00
CA THR A 255 -10.14 -3.16 -1.20
C THR A 255 -9.76 -2.36 0.03
N THR A 256 -8.50 -2.46 0.45
CA THR A 256 -7.97 -1.81 1.65
C THR A 256 -6.54 -1.35 1.43
N ILE A 257 -6.22 -0.15 1.93
CA ILE A 257 -4.86 0.38 1.97
C ILE A 257 -4.51 0.85 3.39
N PHE A 258 -3.22 0.73 3.74
CA PHE A 258 -2.64 1.42 4.87
C PHE A 258 -1.68 2.51 4.38
N ASP A 259 -2.02 3.77 4.61
CA ASP A 259 -1.21 4.93 4.23
C ASP A 259 -0.31 5.34 5.40
N PRO A 260 1.01 5.18 5.28
CA PRO A 260 1.96 5.50 6.34
C PRO A 260 2.24 7.00 6.46
N GLY A 261 1.59 7.83 5.66
CA GLY A 261 1.83 9.27 5.63
C GLY A 261 3.03 9.66 4.78
N GLY A 262 4.02 10.27 5.42
CA GLY A 262 5.25 10.69 4.75
C GLY A 262 5.19 12.09 4.13
N LEU A 263 6.16 12.40 3.27
CA LEU A 263 6.32 13.74 2.73
C LEU A 263 5.21 14.11 1.74
N GLY A 264 4.70 15.34 1.90
CA GLY A 264 3.71 15.92 1.00
C GLY A 264 2.27 15.53 1.32
N ILE A 265 2.04 14.70 2.32
CA ILE A 265 0.68 14.39 2.78
C ILE A 265 0.07 15.60 3.49
N LYS A 266 -1.18 15.88 3.20
CA LYS A 266 -1.98 16.93 3.86
C LYS A 266 -3.02 16.27 4.77
N GLN A 267 -3.14 16.72 6.01
CA GLN A 267 -4.14 16.22 6.96
C GLN A 267 -5.56 16.37 6.41
N GLU A 268 -5.80 17.43 5.66
CA GLU A 268 -7.08 17.73 5.00
C GLU A 268 -7.50 16.66 3.99
N SER A 269 -6.55 15.90 3.42
CA SER A 269 -6.85 14.79 2.52
C SER A 269 -7.56 13.65 3.24
N TYR A 270 -7.09 13.27 4.43
CA TYR A 270 -7.77 12.25 5.25
C TYR A 270 -9.13 12.76 5.76
N GLU A 271 -9.20 14.02 6.16
CA GLU A 271 -10.47 14.61 6.60
C GLU A 271 -11.53 14.61 5.50
N ARG A 272 -11.14 14.91 4.27
CA ARG A 272 -12.03 14.84 3.11
C ARG A 272 -12.51 13.40 2.83
N ILE A 273 -11.59 12.43 2.89
CA ILE A 273 -11.96 11.01 2.75
C ILE A 273 -12.93 10.60 3.86
N ARG A 274 -12.74 11.07 5.09
CA ARG A 274 -13.66 10.80 6.23
C ARG A 274 -15.04 11.40 5.99
N GLN A 275 -15.11 12.63 5.47
CA GLN A 275 -16.38 13.27 5.12
C GLN A 275 -17.09 12.51 4.00
N MET A 276 -16.37 12.07 2.94
CA MET A 276 -16.92 11.24 1.88
C MET A 276 -17.43 9.90 2.42
N SER A 277 -16.66 9.25 3.27
CA SER A 277 -17.08 8.00 3.92
C SER A 277 -18.39 8.15 4.71
N ALA A 278 -18.56 9.27 5.42
CA ALA A 278 -19.75 9.52 6.23
C ALA A 278 -21.00 9.89 5.38
N SER A 279 -20.83 10.52 4.22
CA SER A 279 -21.93 11.03 3.40
C SER A 279 -22.41 10.06 2.32
N GLU A 280 -21.50 9.31 1.69
CA GLU A 280 -21.81 8.50 0.51
C GLU A 280 -21.12 7.12 0.51
N GLY A 281 -20.31 6.84 1.53
CA GLY A 281 -19.43 5.67 1.56
C GLY A 281 -18.18 5.84 0.68
N ILE A 282 -17.19 4.96 0.88
CA ILE A 282 -15.99 4.88 0.06
C ILE A 282 -15.73 3.42 -0.32
N PRO A 283 -15.35 3.15 -1.58
CA PRO A 283 -15.19 1.77 -2.06
C PRO A 283 -13.82 1.16 -1.75
N VAL A 284 -12.95 1.88 -1.02
CA VAL A 284 -11.63 1.40 -0.54
C VAL A 284 -11.47 1.84 0.90
N ARG A 285 -11.14 0.91 1.78
CA ARG A 285 -10.85 1.21 3.18
C ARG A 285 -9.49 1.87 3.32
N VAL A 286 -9.41 2.92 4.13
CA VAL A 286 -8.20 3.72 4.33
C VAL A 286 -7.81 3.74 5.80
N PHE A 287 -6.82 2.96 6.15
CA PHE A 287 -6.16 3.08 7.46
C PHE A 287 -4.92 3.96 7.31
N HIS A 288 -4.62 4.79 8.31
CA HIS A 288 -3.50 5.72 8.16
C HIS A 288 -2.77 6.01 9.46
N THR A 289 -1.59 6.64 9.35
CA THR A 289 -0.78 7.06 10.49
C THR A 289 -1.04 8.50 10.89
N LEU A 290 -0.79 8.79 12.19
CA LEU A 290 -0.52 10.14 12.65
C LEU A 290 0.88 10.52 12.19
N ASN A 291 0.98 11.57 11.37
CA ASN A 291 2.24 12.04 10.82
C ASN A 291 2.26 13.56 10.70
N THR A 292 3.44 14.14 10.51
CA THR A 292 3.65 15.59 10.30
C THR A 292 4.54 15.87 9.09
N GLY A 293 4.57 14.95 8.12
CA GLY A 293 5.62 14.92 7.12
C GLY A 293 6.89 14.29 7.69
N ILE A 294 8.03 14.94 7.54
CA ILE A 294 9.32 14.44 8.08
C ILE A 294 9.89 15.50 9.04
N PRO A 295 9.68 15.35 10.36
CA PRO A 295 10.33 16.21 11.34
C PRO A 295 11.86 16.11 11.21
N ARG A 296 12.54 17.25 11.10
CA ARG A 296 14.01 17.33 10.90
C ARG A 296 14.74 18.04 12.04
N HIS A 297 13.99 18.72 12.89
CA HIS A 297 14.52 19.50 14.00
C HIS A 297 13.89 19.04 15.32
N PRO A 298 14.60 19.13 16.45
CA PRO A 298 14.13 18.71 17.78
C PRO A 298 12.76 19.31 18.17
N GLU A 299 12.55 20.59 17.83
CA GLU A 299 11.28 21.29 18.14
C GLU A 299 10.10 20.67 17.39
N GLN A 300 10.30 20.23 16.15
CA GLN A 300 9.26 19.56 15.36
C GLN A 300 8.90 18.18 15.95
N ALA A 301 9.90 17.45 16.43
CA ALA A 301 9.68 16.18 17.13
C ALA A 301 8.91 16.39 18.44
N ARG A 302 9.25 17.40 19.23
CA ARG A 302 8.52 17.74 20.46
C ARG A 302 7.10 18.23 20.19
N GLU A 303 6.86 18.97 19.13
CA GLU A 303 5.50 19.32 18.71
C GLU A 303 4.71 18.08 18.28
N PHE A 304 5.38 17.13 17.64
CA PHE A 304 4.76 15.85 17.29
C PHE A 304 4.38 15.04 18.53
N ILE A 305 5.20 15.03 19.58
CA ILE A 305 4.87 14.42 20.88
C ILE A 305 3.58 15.02 21.47
N LYS A 306 3.39 16.33 21.39
CA LYS A 306 2.14 16.97 21.85
C LYS A 306 0.93 16.45 21.08
N ARG A 307 1.05 16.25 19.77
CA ARG A 307 -0.02 15.68 18.95
C ARG A 307 -0.29 14.21 19.29
N ILE A 308 0.75 13.39 19.51
CA ILE A 308 0.63 12.01 20.00
C ILE A 308 -0.20 11.97 21.29
N ASN A 309 0.11 12.85 22.25
CA ASN A 309 -0.59 12.90 23.54
C ASN A 309 -2.01 13.48 23.45
N ALA A 310 -2.29 14.33 22.46
CA ALA A 310 -3.61 14.95 22.26
C ALA A 310 -4.57 14.11 21.41
N THR A 311 -4.08 13.09 20.72
CA THR A 311 -4.88 12.25 19.82
C THR A 311 -4.93 10.82 20.36
N LYS A 312 -5.90 10.02 19.91
CA LYS A 312 -6.01 8.59 20.25
C LYS A 312 -6.13 7.77 18.97
N PRO A 313 -5.50 6.59 18.90
CA PRO A 313 -5.74 5.65 17.80
C PRO A 313 -7.13 5.02 17.89
N PHE A 314 -7.59 4.42 16.81
CA PHE A 314 -8.80 3.60 16.72
C PHE A 314 -10.09 4.35 17.09
N GLN A 315 -10.22 5.62 16.68
CA GLN A 315 -11.42 6.44 16.90
C GLN A 315 -12.25 6.63 15.62
N GLY A 316 -11.84 5.99 14.52
CA GLY A 316 -12.53 6.02 13.24
C GLY A 316 -13.62 4.94 13.11
N ASN A 317 -13.79 4.43 11.91
CA ASN A 317 -14.76 3.38 11.59
C ASN A 317 -14.14 2.30 10.68
N ALA A 318 -14.98 1.36 10.19
CA ALA A 318 -14.52 0.27 9.31
C ALA A 318 -13.97 0.74 7.97
N ALA A 319 -14.29 1.94 7.51
CA ALA A 319 -13.89 2.46 6.20
C ALA A 319 -12.66 3.37 6.28
N ILE A 320 -12.51 4.16 7.36
CA ILE A 320 -11.34 5.02 7.57
C ILE A 320 -11.00 5.16 9.05
N ASP A 321 -9.74 4.91 9.41
CA ASP A 321 -9.29 5.05 10.79
C ASP A 321 -7.81 5.45 10.87
N LEU A 322 -7.48 6.22 11.91
CA LEU A 322 -6.13 6.57 12.34
C LEU A 322 -5.65 5.53 13.34
N ILE A 323 -4.68 4.69 12.95
CA ILE A 323 -4.35 3.48 13.72
C ILE A 323 -2.91 3.40 14.23
N ALA A 324 -1.99 4.24 13.75
CA ALA A 324 -0.59 4.17 14.15
C ALA A 324 0.10 5.55 14.09
N VAL A 325 1.28 5.64 14.67
CA VAL A 325 2.26 6.72 14.47
C VAL A 325 3.27 6.26 13.41
N GLY A 326 3.66 7.10 12.46
CA GLY A 326 4.70 6.74 11.49
C GLY A 326 4.54 7.45 10.13
N GLU A 327 5.26 7.04 9.10
CA GLU A 327 6.39 6.09 9.13
C GLU A 327 7.69 6.75 9.60
N ILE A 328 7.84 8.08 9.37
CA ILE A 328 9.00 8.88 9.77
C ILE A 328 8.56 9.90 10.81
N TYR A 329 8.84 9.62 12.06
CA TYR A 329 8.48 10.47 13.19
C TYR A 329 9.62 11.43 13.63
N TYR A 330 10.88 11.12 13.28
CA TYR A 330 12.03 12.01 13.39
C TYR A 330 13.13 11.58 12.41
N GLY A 331 13.26 12.29 11.28
CA GLY A 331 14.14 11.91 10.17
C GLY A 331 15.61 11.70 10.55
N PRO A 332 16.27 12.60 11.33
CA PRO A 332 17.65 12.40 11.73
C PRO A 332 17.92 11.11 12.49
N PHE A 333 16.93 10.57 13.20
CA PHE A 333 17.07 9.34 13.99
C PHE A 333 17.10 8.07 13.12
N HIS A 334 16.21 7.93 12.12
CA HIS A 334 16.03 6.64 11.47
C HIS A 334 15.72 6.68 9.96
N TRP A 335 15.73 7.86 9.33
CA TRP A 335 15.46 7.94 7.90
C TRP A 335 16.69 7.55 7.09
N ASP A 336 16.74 6.32 6.65
CA ASP A 336 17.76 5.73 5.78
C ASP A 336 17.28 5.56 4.33
N ASN A 337 18.08 4.91 3.50
CA ASN A 337 17.72 4.56 2.12
C ASN A 337 18.34 3.21 1.73
N ASN A 338 18.05 2.74 0.52
CA ASN A 338 18.51 1.44 0.01
C ASN A 338 20.04 1.25 0.02
N LEU A 339 20.81 2.34 0.09
CA LEU A 339 22.26 2.28 0.01
C LEU A 339 22.92 2.65 1.34
N ASN A 340 22.39 3.60 2.07
CA ASN A 340 23.05 4.18 3.23
C ASN A 340 22.19 4.11 4.48
N PRO A 341 22.74 3.65 5.62
CA PRO A 341 22.06 3.71 6.90
C PRO A 341 21.87 5.14 7.37
N ALA A 342 20.91 5.35 8.27
CA ALA A 342 20.88 6.56 9.08
C ALA A 342 22.12 6.61 9.99
N THR A 343 22.63 7.81 10.24
CA THR A 343 23.79 8.05 11.09
C THR A 343 23.44 9.05 12.20
N PRO A 344 22.51 8.66 13.11
CA PRO A 344 22.03 9.58 14.14
C PRO A 344 23.14 9.94 15.14
N SER A 345 23.16 11.19 15.60
CA SER A 345 23.94 11.58 16.76
C SER A 345 23.31 11.04 18.06
N ALA A 346 24.03 11.10 19.17
CA ALA A 346 23.47 10.73 20.47
C ALA A 346 22.23 11.60 20.84
N GLU A 347 22.20 12.87 20.42
CA GLU A 347 21.04 13.75 20.59
C GLU A 347 19.86 13.27 19.74
N ASP A 348 20.08 12.89 18.47
CA ASP A 348 19.02 12.38 17.59
C ASP A 348 18.41 11.10 18.15
N ILE A 349 19.23 10.20 18.69
CA ILE A 349 18.77 8.97 19.35
C ILE A 349 17.90 9.31 20.57
N ALA A 350 18.34 10.25 21.41
CA ALA A 350 17.59 10.66 22.58
C ALA A 350 16.21 11.26 22.20
N ILE A 351 16.16 12.12 21.18
CA ILE A 351 14.91 12.71 20.70
C ILE A 351 14.00 11.64 20.07
N GLY A 352 14.52 10.75 19.23
CA GLY A 352 13.78 9.64 18.67
C GLY A 352 13.18 8.75 19.76
N LYS A 353 13.93 8.48 20.83
CA LYS A 353 13.46 7.77 22.03
C LYS A 353 12.35 8.54 22.73
N GLU A 354 12.45 9.86 22.91
CA GLU A 354 11.37 10.68 23.50
C GLU A 354 10.04 10.50 22.75
N VAL A 355 10.08 10.48 21.41
CA VAL A 355 8.88 10.26 20.57
C VAL A 355 8.30 8.86 20.79
N LEU A 356 9.16 7.84 20.79
CA LEU A 356 8.74 6.45 20.97
C LEU A 356 8.21 6.15 22.38
N MET A 357 8.81 6.74 23.42
CA MET A 357 8.31 6.66 24.80
C MET A 357 6.92 7.30 24.91
N ALA A 358 6.71 8.46 24.29
CA ALA A 358 5.40 9.11 24.27
C ALA A 358 4.35 8.26 23.54
N ALA A 359 4.71 7.65 22.39
CA ALA A 359 3.83 6.76 21.66
C ALA A 359 3.46 5.52 22.48
N ALA A 360 4.44 4.87 23.12
CA ALA A 360 4.22 3.70 23.97
C ALA A 360 3.34 4.03 25.19
N ALA A 361 3.64 5.12 25.90
CA ALA A 361 2.87 5.58 27.05
C ALA A 361 1.40 5.89 26.69
N ALA A 362 1.15 6.39 25.48
CA ALA A 362 -0.19 6.69 24.98
C ALA A 362 -0.88 5.49 24.30
N GLY A 363 -0.23 4.31 24.25
CA GLY A 363 -0.80 3.08 23.69
C GLY A 363 -0.85 3.05 22.16
N TRP A 364 0.00 3.80 21.47
CA TRP A 364 0.03 3.84 20.01
C TRP A 364 0.79 2.67 19.40
N PRO A 365 0.24 2.01 18.39
CA PRO A 365 1.05 1.30 17.39
C PRO A 365 2.02 2.26 16.70
N VAL A 366 3.19 1.74 16.34
CA VAL A 366 4.19 2.52 15.59
C VAL A 366 4.61 1.76 14.35
N GLN A 367 4.68 2.47 13.24
CA GLN A 367 5.25 2.00 11.98
C GLN A 367 6.53 2.77 11.72
N THR A 368 7.66 2.09 11.61
CA THR A 368 8.98 2.73 11.55
C THR A 368 9.70 2.37 10.25
N HIS A 369 10.05 3.39 9.48
CA HIS A 369 10.89 3.25 8.29
C HIS A 369 12.31 2.83 8.67
N ALA A 370 12.79 1.70 8.16
CA ALA A 370 14.20 1.31 8.20
C ALA A 370 14.51 0.23 7.18
N MET A 371 15.63 0.39 6.46
CA MET A 371 16.06 -0.52 5.39
C MET A 371 17.37 -1.22 5.71
N GLN A 372 18.30 -0.52 6.35
CA GLN A 372 19.67 -0.98 6.55
C GLN A 372 19.89 -1.60 7.94
N PRO A 373 20.74 -2.64 8.05
CA PRO A 373 20.97 -3.31 9.33
C PRO A 373 21.42 -2.35 10.45
N GLN A 374 22.28 -1.37 10.13
CA GLN A 374 22.77 -0.42 11.12
C GLN A 374 21.66 0.49 11.67
N THR A 375 20.73 0.92 10.82
CA THR A 375 19.54 1.67 11.25
C THR A 375 18.63 0.80 12.11
N ILE A 376 18.41 -0.45 11.69
CA ILE A 376 17.59 -1.42 12.42
C ILE A 376 18.20 -1.73 13.80
N ASP A 377 19.53 -1.84 13.92
CA ASP A 377 20.18 -2.06 15.21
C ASP A 377 19.93 -0.91 16.19
N VAL A 378 20.12 0.34 15.74
CA VAL A 378 19.82 1.53 16.57
C VAL A 378 18.36 1.58 17.00
N LEU A 379 17.43 1.24 16.11
CA LEU A 379 16.01 1.17 16.42
C LEU A 379 15.71 0.07 17.45
N LEU A 380 16.29 -1.12 17.29
CA LEU A 380 16.09 -2.24 18.22
C LEU A 380 16.65 -1.92 19.60
N ASP A 381 17.81 -1.25 19.70
CA ASP A 381 18.35 -0.79 20.98
C ASP A 381 17.36 0.12 21.71
N VAL A 382 16.80 1.11 21.01
CA VAL A 382 15.80 2.03 21.58
C VAL A 382 14.49 1.30 21.91
N PHE A 383 14.03 0.38 21.06
CA PHE A 383 12.83 -0.40 21.31
C PHE A 383 12.97 -1.30 22.55
N GLU A 384 14.14 -1.89 22.76
CA GLU A 384 14.43 -2.66 23.98
C GLU A 384 14.35 -1.79 25.24
N GLU A 385 14.87 -0.56 25.19
CA GLU A 385 14.76 0.40 26.30
C GLU A 385 13.30 0.84 26.53
N VAL A 386 12.55 1.13 25.48
CA VAL A 386 11.10 1.45 25.59
C VAL A 386 10.33 0.29 26.18
N ASN A 387 10.62 -0.95 25.75
CA ASN A 387 9.94 -2.15 26.22
C ASN A 387 10.16 -2.46 27.70
N GLN A 388 11.29 -1.99 28.29
CA GLN A 388 11.55 -2.11 29.73
C GLN A 388 10.56 -1.28 30.58
N GLU A 389 10.13 -0.13 30.06
CA GLU A 389 9.19 0.76 30.74
C GLU A 389 7.74 0.52 30.32
N TYR A 390 7.52 0.30 29.04
CA TYR A 390 6.20 0.06 28.43
C TYR A 390 6.22 -1.24 27.62
N PRO A 391 5.73 -2.37 28.15
CA PRO A 391 5.66 -3.63 27.41
C PRO A 391 4.89 -3.47 26.09
N MET A 392 5.59 -3.62 24.96
CA MET A 392 5.09 -3.18 23.65
C MET A 392 4.51 -4.29 22.76
N ARG A 393 4.62 -5.58 23.15
CA ARG A 393 4.17 -6.71 22.32
C ARG A 393 2.73 -6.59 21.83
N HIS A 394 1.83 -6.07 22.67
CA HIS A 394 0.42 -5.88 22.33
C HIS A 394 0.17 -4.67 21.42
N LEU A 395 1.12 -3.75 21.29
CA LEU A 395 1.05 -2.57 20.43
C LEU A 395 1.36 -2.88 18.96
N ARG A 396 1.88 -4.07 18.66
CA ARG A 396 2.20 -4.54 17.28
C ARG A 396 3.04 -3.53 16.50
N TRP A 397 4.08 -2.98 17.12
CA TRP A 397 4.99 -2.10 16.41
C TRP A 397 5.61 -2.82 15.22
N SER A 398 5.84 -2.09 14.13
CA SER A 398 6.40 -2.67 12.90
C SER A 398 7.58 -1.88 12.36
N ILE A 399 8.53 -2.63 11.78
CA ILE A 399 9.58 -2.07 10.93
C ILE A 399 9.10 -2.20 9.48
N THR A 400 9.06 -1.08 8.77
CA THR A 400 8.69 -1.07 7.35
C THR A 400 9.93 -1.17 6.48
N HIS A 401 9.75 -1.77 5.31
CA HIS A 401 10.80 -2.09 4.35
C HIS A 401 11.69 -3.25 4.82
N ALA A 402 12.52 -3.05 5.85
CA ALA A 402 13.43 -4.08 6.39
C ALA A 402 14.25 -4.80 5.30
N ASP A 403 14.62 -4.06 4.22
CA ASP A 403 15.17 -4.62 2.98
C ASP A 403 16.41 -5.48 3.21
N ASN A 404 17.20 -5.17 4.25
CA ASN A 404 18.45 -5.88 4.56
C ASN A 404 18.52 -6.33 6.03
N ILE A 405 17.39 -6.67 6.65
CA ILE A 405 17.35 -7.18 8.02
C ILE A 405 18.09 -8.50 8.15
N SER A 406 18.89 -8.64 9.21
CA SER A 406 19.78 -9.78 9.46
C SER A 406 19.11 -10.85 10.36
N PRO A 407 19.62 -12.09 10.37
CA PRO A 407 19.11 -13.15 11.25
C PRO A 407 19.17 -12.81 12.74
N VAL A 408 20.20 -12.09 13.20
CA VAL A 408 20.30 -11.66 14.61
C VAL A 408 19.20 -10.65 14.95
N GLN A 409 18.89 -9.76 14.03
CA GLN A 409 17.82 -8.78 14.19
C GLN A 409 16.43 -9.44 14.17
N PHE A 410 16.25 -10.56 13.45
CA PHE A 410 15.00 -11.36 13.54
C PHE A 410 14.74 -11.83 14.99
N GLU A 411 15.75 -12.34 15.68
CA GLU A 411 15.58 -12.81 17.06
C GLU A 411 15.20 -11.67 18.00
N ARG A 412 15.85 -10.51 17.86
CA ARG A 412 15.53 -9.31 18.65
C ARG A 412 14.10 -8.84 18.37
N ALA A 413 13.72 -8.70 17.08
CA ALA A 413 12.39 -8.29 16.67
C ALA A 413 11.31 -9.25 17.19
N ARG A 414 11.54 -10.57 17.10
CA ARG A 414 10.64 -11.59 17.62
C ARG A 414 10.49 -11.51 19.14
N HIS A 415 11.58 -11.28 19.86
CA HIS A 415 11.53 -11.11 21.32
C HIS A 415 10.69 -9.91 21.74
N LEU A 416 10.80 -8.79 21.04
CA LEU A 416 10.01 -7.58 21.25
C LEU A 416 8.55 -7.72 20.76
N GLY A 417 8.25 -8.74 19.94
CA GLY A 417 6.93 -8.90 19.33
C GLY A 417 6.66 -7.91 18.19
N LEU A 418 7.72 -7.51 17.49
CA LEU A 418 7.60 -6.63 16.31
C LEU A 418 7.03 -7.38 15.11
N ASN A 419 6.51 -6.62 14.16
CA ASN A 419 6.04 -7.08 12.86
C ASN A 419 6.92 -6.49 11.76
N LEU A 420 6.84 -7.05 10.53
CA LEU A 420 7.54 -6.53 9.36
C LEU A 420 6.55 -6.20 8.24
N GLN A 421 6.74 -5.07 7.60
CA GLN A 421 5.96 -4.64 6.42
C GLN A 421 6.92 -4.52 5.24
N LEU A 422 6.93 -5.57 4.40
CA LEU A 422 7.88 -5.70 3.30
C LEU A 422 7.29 -5.13 2.01
N ARG A 423 8.14 -4.58 1.14
CA ARG A 423 7.73 -3.90 -0.08
C ARG A 423 8.28 -4.57 -1.34
N SER A 424 7.60 -4.34 -2.46
CA SER A 424 7.93 -4.94 -3.75
C SER A 424 8.78 -4.05 -4.66
N THR A 425 9.46 -3.01 -4.16
CA THR A 425 10.25 -2.08 -4.98
C THR A 425 11.28 -2.75 -5.91
N PRO A 426 11.89 -3.92 -5.58
CA PRO A 426 12.79 -4.60 -6.52
C PRO A 426 12.14 -4.98 -7.86
N VAL A 427 10.81 -5.02 -7.94
CA VAL A 427 10.07 -5.37 -9.17
C VAL A 427 10.33 -4.41 -10.33
N LEU A 428 10.72 -3.16 -10.05
CA LEU A 428 11.07 -2.19 -11.10
C LEU A 428 12.43 -2.47 -11.76
N GLY A 429 13.25 -3.39 -11.20
CA GLY A 429 14.58 -3.69 -11.73
C GLY A 429 15.62 -2.56 -11.53
N ASP A 430 15.29 -1.53 -10.77
CA ASP A 430 16.16 -0.39 -10.49
C ASP A 430 17.12 -0.72 -9.33
N ARG A 431 18.12 -1.58 -9.63
CA ARG A 431 19.01 -2.16 -8.62
C ARG A 431 20.49 -2.01 -8.91
N GLN A 432 20.89 -1.27 -9.94
CA GLN A 432 22.30 -1.18 -10.33
C GLN A 432 23.18 -0.77 -9.13
N ALA A 433 22.85 0.30 -8.43
CA ALA A 433 23.63 0.77 -7.28
C ALA A 433 23.59 -0.21 -6.09
N ILE A 434 22.49 -0.95 -5.91
CA ILE A 434 22.37 -2.00 -4.87
C ILE A 434 23.29 -3.17 -5.22
N VAL A 435 23.31 -3.62 -6.48
CA VAL A 435 24.19 -4.69 -6.96
C VAL A 435 25.65 -4.27 -6.88
N GLU A 436 25.99 -3.05 -7.28
CA GLU A 436 27.35 -2.51 -7.16
C GLU A 436 27.84 -2.48 -5.71
N LYS A 437 26.95 -2.15 -4.76
CA LYS A 437 27.31 -2.06 -3.34
C LYS A 437 27.36 -3.41 -2.62
N PHE A 438 26.39 -4.29 -2.89
CA PHE A 438 26.18 -5.52 -2.11
C PHE A 438 26.54 -6.80 -2.88
N GLY A 439 26.83 -6.72 -4.17
CA GLY A 439 27.15 -7.90 -5.00
C GLY A 439 26.04 -8.94 -4.92
N ASP A 440 26.41 -10.21 -4.79
CA ASP A 440 25.49 -11.35 -4.72
C ASP A 440 24.54 -11.29 -3.51
N ALA A 441 24.91 -10.59 -2.42
CA ALA A 441 24.01 -10.41 -1.28
C ALA A 441 22.75 -9.65 -1.64
N SER A 442 22.78 -8.84 -2.70
CA SER A 442 21.61 -8.13 -3.21
C SER A 442 20.48 -9.08 -3.63
N LEU A 443 20.78 -10.31 -4.08
CA LEU A 443 19.79 -11.33 -4.45
C LEU A 443 19.06 -11.95 -3.25
N HIS A 444 19.41 -11.54 -2.04
CA HIS A 444 18.74 -11.95 -0.80
C HIS A 444 18.00 -10.79 -0.12
N MET A 445 17.73 -9.71 -0.86
CA MET A 445 17.08 -8.49 -0.39
C MET A 445 15.79 -8.22 -1.18
N PRO A 446 14.64 -8.02 -0.49
CA PRO A 446 14.39 -8.32 0.93
C PRO A 446 14.39 -9.82 1.20
N PRO A 447 14.67 -10.27 2.46
CA PRO A 447 14.84 -11.68 2.78
C PRO A 447 13.51 -12.42 3.02
N LEU A 448 12.57 -12.39 2.07
CA LEU A 448 11.19 -12.90 2.19
C LEU A 448 11.12 -14.32 2.76
N ARG A 449 11.91 -15.25 2.21
CA ARG A 449 11.91 -16.65 2.65
C ARG A 449 12.36 -16.78 4.11
N LYS A 450 13.43 -16.06 4.49
CA LYS A 450 13.93 -16.06 5.87
C LYS A 450 12.94 -15.44 6.85
N VAL A 451 12.25 -14.38 6.43
CA VAL A 451 11.17 -13.77 7.23
C VAL A 451 10.03 -14.76 7.43
N GLN A 452 9.58 -15.44 6.38
CA GLN A 452 8.56 -16.49 6.48
C GLN A 452 8.97 -17.61 7.45
N GLU A 453 10.22 -18.05 7.38
CA GLU A 453 10.77 -19.10 8.26
C GLU A 453 10.97 -18.63 9.70
N SER A 454 11.16 -17.33 9.95
CA SER A 454 11.36 -16.76 11.28
C SER A 454 10.10 -16.74 12.15
N SER A 455 8.93 -16.95 11.57
CA SER A 455 7.63 -16.83 12.24
C SER A 455 7.33 -15.44 12.82
N ILE A 456 8.04 -14.39 12.38
CA ILE A 456 7.68 -13.00 12.66
C ILE A 456 6.46 -12.66 11.80
N PRO A 457 5.38 -12.09 12.35
CA PRO A 457 4.27 -11.65 11.54
C PRO A 457 4.75 -10.62 10.51
N PHE A 458 4.45 -10.87 9.25
CA PHE A 458 4.82 -9.97 8.17
C PHE A 458 3.73 -9.91 7.11
N GLY A 459 3.77 -8.85 6.31
CA GLY A 459 2.90 -8.69 5.17
C GLY A 459 3.60 -7.99 4.01
N LEU A 460 2.94 -8.01 2.86
CA LEU A 460 3.43 -7.40 1.63
C LEU A 460 2.69 -6.11 1.32
N GLY A 461 3.43 -5.09 0.90
CA GLY A 461 2.92 -3.82 0.40
C GLY A 461 3.67 -3.35 -0.84
N SER A 462 3.16 -2.30 -1.47
CA SER A 462 3.77 -1.75 -2.68
C SER A 462 4.84 -0.70 -2.39
N ASP A 463 4.67 0.14 -1.37
CA ASP A 463 5.35 1.43 -1.23
C ASP A 463 5.01 2.37 -2.41
N GLY A 464 3.83 2.12 -3.04
CA GLY A 464 3.30 2.97 -4.12
C GLY A 464 2.81 4.31 -3.57
N THR A 465 2.65 5.31 -4.35
CA THR A 465 2.51 5.40 -5.81
C THR A 465 3.77 5.93 -6.52
N LYS A 466 4.68 6.57 -5.79
CA LYS A 466 5.82 7.28 -6.39
C LYS A 466 7.10 6.46 -6.34
N ALA A 467 7.33 5.74 -5.23
CA ALA A 467 8.51 4.89 -5.06
C ALA A 467 8.41 3.59 -5.89
N ASN A 468 7.19 3.11 -6.14
CA ASN A 468 6.92 1.86 -6.83
C ASN A 468 5.53 1.87 -7.47
N GLN A 469 5.28 0.89 -8.33
CA GLN A 469 3.97 0.55 -8.88
C GLN A 469 3.04 0.02 -7.76
N ILE A 470 1.71 0.11 -7.96
CA ILE A 470 0.73 -0.24 -6.92
C ILE A 470 -0.16 -1.45 -7.26
N ASN A 471 0.07 -2.11 -8.39
CA ASN A 471 -0.71 -3.29 -8.76
C ASN A 471 -0.35 -4.48 -7.85
N PRO A 472 -1.28 -5.00 -7.03
CA PRO A 472 -1.00 -6.06 -6.08
C PRO A 472 -0.67 -7.40 -6.76
N PHE A 473 -1.20 -7.67 -7.97
CA PHE A 473 -0.85 -8.88 -8.71
C PHE A 473 0.60 -8.84 -9.22
N VAL A 474 1.16 -7.67 -9.48
CA VAL A 474 2.60 -7.49 -9.77
C VAL A 474 3.42 -7.76 -8.50
N THR A 475 2.95 -7.31 -7.32
CA THR A 475 3.60 -7.62 -6.03
C THR A 475 3.56 -9.13 -5.74
N LEU A 476 2.41 -9.79 -5.93
CA LEU A 476 2.27 -11.24 -5.77
C LEU A 476 3.16 -12.01 -6.74
N TRP A 477 3.19 -11.59 -8.02
CA TRP A 477 4.07 -12.20 -9.02
C TRP A 477 5.54 -12.07 -8.65
N TRP A 478 5.98 -10.88 -8.23
CA TRP A 478 7.35 -10.66 -7.79
C TRP A 478 7.71 -11.55 -6.58
N ALA A 479 6.84 -11.63 -5.59
CA ALA A 479 7.07 -12.44 -4.40
C ALA A 479 7.20 -13.95 -4.71
N VAL A 480 6.51 -14.44 -5.75
CA VAL A 480 6.55 -15.85 -6.19
C VAL A 480 7.67 -16.12 -7.17
N SER A 481 7.92 -15.21 -8.13
CA SER A 481 8.90 -15.42 -9.21
C SER A 481 10.33 -14.99 -8.87
N GLY A 482 10.48 -14.00 -7.98
CA GLY A 482 11.76 -13.35 -7.71
C GLY A 482 12.27 -12.46 -8.84
N LYS A 483 11.39 -12.06 -9.80
CA LYS A 483 11.79 -11.32 -11.01
C LYS A 483 11.31 -9.87 -10.98
N ALA A 484 12.03 -9.02 -11.71
CA ALA A 484 11.59 -7.68 -12.09
C ALA A 484 10.78 -7.71 -13.39
N LEU A 485 10.04 -6.62 -13.68
CA LEU A 485 9.20 -6.48 -14.87
C LEU A 485 9.97 -6.65 -16.19
N ASN A 486 11.26 -6.33 -16.22
CA ASN A 486 12.15 -6.55 -17.35
C ASN A 486 12.61 -8.02 -17.54
N GLY A 487 12.20 -8.92 -16.63
CA GLY A 487 12.56 -10.34 -16.64
C GLY A 487 13.84 -10.70 -15.85
N ASP A 488 14.59 -9.73 -15.36
CA ASP A 488 15.81 -9.98 -14.56
C ASP A 488 15.43 -10.63 -13.22
N VAL A 489 16.22 -11.62 -12.76
CA VAL A 489 16.11 -12.17 -11.41
C VAL A 489 16.64 -11.13 -10.42
N VAL A 490 15.81 -10.71 -9.47
CA VAL A 490 16.15 -9.69 -8.48
C VAL A 490 16.19 -10.21 -7.05
N THR A 491 15.66 -11.41 -6.81
CA THR A 491 15.78 -12.10 -5.53
C THR A 491 15.63 -13.60 -5.68
N HIS A 492 16.33 -14.35 -4.82
CA HIS A 492 16.14 -15.79 -4.62
C HIS A 492 15.27 -16.09 -3.38
N GLN A 493 14.79 -15.06 -2.70
CA GLN A 493 13.98 -15.15 -1.49
C GLN A 493 12.48 -15.14 -1.86
N THR A 494 12.01 -16.22 -2.50
CA THR A 494 10.62 -16.30 -2.98
C THR A 494 9.68 -16.98 -1.99
N LEU A 495 8.39 -16.70 -2.13
CA LEU A 495 7.29 -17.32 -1.40
C LEU A 495 6.53 -18.30 -2.30
N THR A 496 5.77 -19.22 -1.70
CA THR A 496 4.73 -19.95 -2.45
C THR A 496 3.56 -19.02 -2.77
N ARG A 497 2.67 -19.44 -3.68
CA ARG A 497 1.47 -18.66 -4.02
C ARG A 497 0.57 -18.43 -2.81
N GLU A 498 0.39 -19.48 -2.00
CA GLU A 498 -0.40 -19.44 -0.78
C GLU A 498 0.21 -18.48 0.24
N GLU A 499 1.53 -18.58 0.51
CA GLU A 499 2.24 -17.68 1.42
C GLU A 499 2.15 -16.22 0.96
N ALA A 500 2.32 -15.95 -0.35
CA ALA A 500 2.22 -14.61 -0.90
C ALA A 500 0.80 -14.04 -0.79
N LEU A 501 -0.24 -14.85 -1.07
CA LEU A 501 -1.63 -14.44 -0.92
C LEU A 501 -1.99 -14.19 0.55
N ILE A 502 -1.57 -15.06 1.47
CA ILE A 502 -1.73 -14.85 2.92
C ILE A 502 -1.07 -13.55 3.35
N ALA A 503 0.15 -13.28 2.87
CA ALA A 503 0.89 -12.05 3.21
C ALA A 503 0.22 -10.78 2.68
N HIS A 504 -0.55 -10.87 1.59
CA HIS A 504 -1.27 -9.74 0.98
C HIS A 504 -2.75 -9.62 1.39
N THR A 505 -3.22 -10.51 2.27
CA THR A 505 -4.61 -10.54 2.76
C THR A 505 -4.65 -10.67 4.28
N ARG A 506 -4.69 -11.90 4.84
CA ARG A 506 -4.86 -12.18 6.27
C ARG A 506 -3.75 -11.60 7.14
N SER A 507 -2.48 -11.71 6.71
CA SER A 507 -1.37 -11.11 7.45
C SER A 507 -1.46 -9.60 7.47
N ASN A 508 -1.79 -8.98 6.34
CA ASN A 508 -1.99 -7.53 6.28
C ASN A 508 -3.16 -7.07 7.15
N ALA A 509 -4.27 -7.82 7.18
CA ALA A 509 -5.39 -7.53 8.08
C ALA A 509 -4.92 -7.51 9.55
N TYR A 510 -4.08 -8.49 9.96
CA TYR A 510 -3.48 -8.51 11.29
C TYR A 510 -2.59 -7.29 11.56
N LEU A 511 -1.74 -6.89 10.60
CA LEU A 511 -0.82 -5.75 10.76
C LEU A 511 -1.56 -4.41 10.94
N ILE A 512 -2.77 -4.29 10.40
CA ILE A 512 -3.60 -3.09 10.51
C ILE A 512 -4.76 -3.25 11.51
N PHE A 513 -4.72 -4.24 12.40
CA PHE A 513 -5.73 -4.51 13.45
C PHE A 513 -7.14 -4.78 12.91
N GLN A 514 -7.25 -5.41 11.74
CA GLN A 514 -8.51 -5.72 11.07
C GLN A 514 -8.77 -7.22 10.90
N GLU A 515 -8.00 -8.10 11.50
CA GLU A 515 -8.07 -9.56 11.35
C GLU A 515 -9.39 -10.16 11.81
N THR A 516 -10.16 -9.46 12.63
CA THR A 516 -11.50 -9.89 13.05
C THR A 516 -12.59 -9.49 12.05
N ARG A 517 -12.23 -8.75 11.00
CA ARG A 517 -13.18 -8.24 9.99
C ARG A 517 -12.75 -8.50 8.56
N LEU A 518 -11.44 -8.58 8.25
CA LEU A 518 -10.88 -8.61 6.90
C LEU A 518 -9.87 -9.74 6.71
N GLY A 519 -9.47 -9.96 5.47
CA GLY A 519 -8.31 -10.78 5.10
C GLY A 519 -8.60 -12.24 4.80
N ALA A 520 -9.84 -12.69 4.94
CA ALA A 520 -10.27 -14.05 4.59
C ALA A 520 -11.75 -14.05 4.16
N ILE A 521 -12.16 -15.09 3.41
CA ILE A 521 -13.57 -15.35 3.12
C ILE A 521 -14.06 -16.36 4.18
N LYS A 522 -14.59 -15.84 5.27
CA LYS A 522 -14.98 -16.63 6.47
C LYS A 522 -16.24 -16.06 7.10
N LEU A 523 -17.06 -16.94 7.65
CA LEU A 523 -18.28 -16.56 8.37
C LEU A 523 -18.04 -15.41 9.35
N GLY A 524 -18.84 -14.34 9.24
CA GLY A 524 -18.84 -13.17 10.10
C GLY A 524 -17.82 -12.10 9.73
N LEU A 525 -16.91 -12.33 8.78
CA LEU A 525 -16.05 -11.30 8.23
C LEU A 525 -16.80 -10.45 7.19
N LEU A 526 -16.26 -9.26 6.91
CA LEU A 526 -16.80 -8.38 5.87
C LEU A 526 -16.64 -9.04 4.50
N ALA A 527 -17.63 -8.85 3.65
CA ALA A 527 -17.65 -9.41 2.31
C ALA A 527 -16.85 -8.54 1.34
N ASP A 528 -15.53 -8.50 1.56
CA ASP A 528 -14.54 -7.90 0.68
C ASP A 528 -13.87 -9.01 -0.12
N MET A 529 -14.19 -9.10 -1.43
CA MET A 529 -13.81 -10.22 -2.29
C MET A 529 -13.48 -9.76 -3.71
N LEU A 530 -12.67 -10.55 -4.41
CA LEU A 530 -12.35 -10.36 -5.82
C LEU A 530 -12.79 -11.58 -6.61
N VAL A 531 -13.51 -11.37 -7.70
CA VAL A 531 -13.74 -12.40 -8.72
C VAL A 531 -12.73 -12.18 -9.84
N LEU A 532 -11.90 -13.18 -10.12
CA LEU A 532 -10.74 -13.06 -11.00
C LEU A 532 -11.04 -13.59 -12.42
N ASP A 533 -10.37 -13.02 -13.43
CA ASP A 533 -10.38 -13.49 -14.82
C ASP A 533 -9.61 -14.79 -15.02
N ARG A 534 -8.69 -15.13 -14.09
CA ARG A 534 -7.80 -16.30 -14.13
C ARG A 534 -7.66 -16.91 -12.74
N ASP A 535 -7.35 -18.20 -12.70
CA ASP A 535 -7.10 -18.89 -11.42
C ASP A 535 -5.69 -18.59 -10.91
N TYR A 536 -5.59 -17.75 -9.88
CA TYR A 536 -4.34 -17.37 -9.22
C TYR A 536 -3.50 -18.59 -8.79
N LEU A 537 -4.11 -19.68 -8.33
CA LEU A 537 -3.38 -20.83 -7.81
C LEU A 537 -2.79 -21.72 -8.93
N SER A 538 -3.34 -21.70 -10.14
CA SER A 538 -2.94 -22.61 -11.22
C SER A 538 -2.39 -21.93 -12.47
N VAL A 539 -2.65 -20.64 -12.70
CA VAL A 539 -2.13 -19.89 -13.84
C VAL A 539 -0.59 -19.99 -13.90
N PRO A 540 0.07 -20.04 -15.08
CA PRO A 540 1.53 -19.95 -15.16
C PRO A 540 2.07 -18.79 -14.31
N VAL A 541 3.22 -18.98 -13.65
CA VAL A 541 3.78 -17.95 -12.74
C VAL A 541 3.92 -16.60 -13.44
N GLU A 542 4.38 -16.59 -14.69
CA GLU A 542 4.58 -15.35 -15.47
C GLU A 542 3.27 -14.59 -15.77
N GLU A 543 2.12 -15.24 -15.64
CA GLU A 543 0.81 -14.64 -15.90
C GLU A 543 0.14 -14.10 -14.63
N ILE A 544 0.69 -14.34 -13.43
CA ILE A 544 0.13 -13.82 -12.17
C ILE A 544 -0.01 -12.29 -12.23
N LYS A 545 1.00 -11.58 -12.75
CA LYS A 545 1.00 -10.12 -12.90
C LYS A 545 -0.09 -9.58 -13.85
N ASP A 546 -0.62 -10.46 -14.72
CA ASP A 546 -1.61 -10.11 -15.73
C ASP A 546 -3.05 -10.42 -15.29
N ILE A 547 -3.24 -11.03 -14.11
CA ILE A 547 -4.55 -11.27 -13.51
C ILE A 547 -5.27 -9.93 -13.29
N ARG A 548 -6.58 -9.93 -13.57
CA ARG A 548 -7.45 -8.77 -13.34
C ARG A 548 -8.73 -9.19 -12.63
N PRO A 549 -9.24 -8.37 -11.71
CA PRO A 549 -10.59 -8.55 -11.21
C PRO A 549 -11.62 -8.40 -12.35
N VAL A 550 -12.52 -9.36 -12.47
CA VAL A 550 -13.77 -9.23 -13.24
C VAL A 550 -14.75 -8.39 -12.43
N ALA A 551 -14.79 -8.64 -11.12
CA ALA A 551 -15.53 -7.83 -10.18
C ALA A 551 -14.75 -7.69 -8.87
N THR A 552 -14.85 -6.50 -8.27
CA THR A 552 -14.38 -6.22 -6.90
C THR A 552 -15.59 -5.93 -6.03
N ILE A 553 -15.67 -6.61 -4.91
CA ILE A 553 -16.77 -6.54 -3.96
C ILE A 553 -16.22 -5.97 -2.65
N VAL A 554 -16.86 -4.93 -2.13
CA VAL A 554 -16.54 -4.30 -0.83
C VAL A 554 -17.84 -4.14 -0.05
N ASP A 555 -17.85 -4.55 1.22
CA ASP A 555 -19.06 -4.55 2.04
C ASP A 555 -20.25 -5.28 1.39
N GLY A 556 -19.98 -6.32 0.59
CA GLY A 556 -21.01 -7.11 -0.11
C GLY A 556 -21.52 -6.51 -1.42
N GLU A 557 -21.12 -5.29 -1.76
CA GLU A 557 -21.53 -4.57 -2.97
C GLU A 557 -20.47 -4.64 -4.06
N ILE A 558 -20.86 -4.82 -5.31
CA ILE A 558 -19.95 -4.75 -6.46
C ILE A 558 -19.57 -3.28 -6.70
N VAL A 559 -18.32 -2.92 -6.38
CA VAL A 559 -17.78 -1.55 -6.52
C VAL A 559 -17.01 -1.34 -7.82
N PHE A 560 -16.64 -2.43 -8.49
CA PHE A 560 -15.99 -2.41 -9.80
C PHE A 560 -16.34 -3.66 -10.60
N GLY A 561 -16.50 -3.51 -11.92
CA GLY A 561 -16.81 -4.61 -12.84
C GLY A 561 -18.25 -5.09 -12.76
N GLU A 562 -18.51 -6.30 -13.25
CA GLU A 562 -19.84 -6.95 -13.30
C GLU A 562 -19.70 -8.48 -13.34
N LEU A 563 -20.77 -9.22 -12.96
CA LEU A 563 -20.83 -10.70 -12.94
C LEU A 563 -21.95 -11.23 -13.81
#